data_7d1409222a72aa5d93ecbdbbea2c58dd
#
_entry.id   7d1409222a72aa5d93ecbdbbea2c58dd
#
_cell.length_a   1.000
_cell.length_b   1.000
_cell.length_c   1.000
_cell.angle_alpha   90.00
_cell.angle_beta   90.00
_cell.angle_gamma   90.00
#
_symmetry.space_group_name_H-M   'P 1'
#
loop_
_entity.id
_entity.type
_entity.pdbx_description
1 polymer ?
#
loop_
_entity_poly.entity_id
_entity_poly.type
_entity_poly.pdbx_seq_one_letter_code
_entity_poly.pdbx_strand_id
1 'polypeptide(L)'
;MLRIGCVKYLNARPLIRGWLGPVEFDHPSTLGKRLANGEFDVALVSSFEFLRNPIYRIVDDVSISSVGSVYSVVVAHRGDISKIEEIELDPASKTAVNLLRCLLAELGFNWRLIRGVLGSTGCQPVVSGSLPDTKAWLLIGDQAIRFREKHAGEFDFWDLGEQWRKLVDLPFVYALWLVRPEVIDPKQIAERLRVLRDENLTNLDELIAAEKESDHQFCSRYYRKHLQFSLGEKEKEGLRTFAYLCAKHGLLPKRDLAFDLV
;
A
#
# COMPACT_ATOMS: atom_id res chain seq x y z
N MET A 1 -9.81 26.37 -1.91
CA MET A 1 -8.79 25.81 -0.97
C MET A 1 -8.51 24.39 -1.42
N LEU A 2 -7.25 23.97 -1.52
CA LEU A 2 -6.85 22.63 -1.93
C LEU A 2 -7.26 21.59 -0.89
N ARG A 3 -7.99 20.54 -1.32
CA ARG A 3 -8.49 19.47 -0.45
C ARG A 3 -7.59 18.23 -0.63
N ILE A 4 -6.88 17.87 0.42
CA ILE A 4 -5.91 16.77 0.40
C ILE A 4 -6.36 15.63 1.29
N GLY A 5 -6.33 14.41 0.74
CA GLY A 5 -6.55 13.16 1.45
C GLY A 5 -5.26 12.35 1.59
N CYS A 6 -5.01 11.78 2.76
CA CYS A 6 -3.83 10.93 2.99
C CYS A 6 -4.18 9.73 3.87
N VAL A 7 -3.50 8.62 3.66
CA VAL A 7 -3.57 7.49 4.61
C VAL A 7 -2.82 7.85 5.89
N LYS A 8 -3.33 7.40 7.04
CA LYS A 8 -2.74 7.69 8.35
C LYS A 8 -1.65 6.71 8.79
N TYR A 9 -1.23 5.80 7.89
CA TYR A 9 -0.23 4.79 8.21
C TYR A 9 1.17 5.36 8.34
N LEU A 10 2.00 4.66 9.10
CA LEU A 10 3.41 4.98 9.32
C LEU A 10 4.16 5.22 7.99
N ASN A 11 3.91 4.38 6.97
CA ASN A 11 4.57 4.47 5.66
C ASN A 11 4.27 5.77 4.87
N ALA A 12 3.21 6.48 5.20
CA ALA A 12 2.85 7.72 4.50
C ALA A 12 3.46 8.98 5.16
N ARG A 13 3.95 8.89 6.39
CA ARG A 13 4.43 10.06 7.14
C ARG A 13 5.55 10.83 6.45
N PRO A 14 6.56 10.19 5.80
CA PRO A 14 7.56 10.93 5.04
C PRO A 14 7.00 11.75 3.88
N LEU A 15 5.82 11.40 3.38
CA LEU A 15 5.20 12.03 2.22
C LEU A 15 4.25 13.18 2.57
N ILE A 16 3.94 13.40 3.86
CA ILE A 16 2.91 14.39 4.26
C ILE A 16 3.28 15.22 5.48
N ARG A 17 4.23 14.78 6.32
CA ARG A 17 4.63 15.55 7.51
C ARG A 17 5.19 16.91 7.12
N GLY A 18 4.67 17.98 7.76
CA GLY A 18 5.07 19.36 7.46
C GLY A 18 4.25 20.01 6.34
N TRP A 19 3.26 19.34 5.79
CA TRP A 19 2.35 19.99 4.84
C TRP A 19 1.63 21.18 5.49
N LEU A 20 1.72 22.35 4.87
CA LEU A 20 1.06 23.57 5.34
C LEU A 20 -0.36 23.64 4.77
N GLY A 21 -1.33 23.29 5.56
CA GLY A 21 -2.75 23.29 5.21
C GLY A 21 -3.49 22.07 5.73
N PRO A 22 -4.81 22.02 5.57
CA PRO A 22 -5.62 20.90 6.03
C PRO A 22 -5.32 19.64 5.23
N VAL A 23 -5.17 18.53 5.94
CA VAL A 23 -5.07 17.16 5.40
C VAL A 23 -6.09 16.32 6.12
N GLU A 24 -6.92 15.63 5.37
CA GLU A 24 -7.85 14.66 5.93
C GLU A 24 -7.26 13.26 5.85
N PHE A 25 -7.26 12.55 6.97
CA PHE A 25 -6.73 11.20 7.08
C PHE A 25 -7.85 10.17 7.15
N ASP A 26 -7.74 9.14 6.30
CA ASP A 26 -8.74 8.07 6.25
C ASP A 26 -8.12 6.74 5.79
N HIS A 27 -8.92 5.69 5.72
CA HIS A 27 -8.52 4.40 5.16
C HIS A 27 -8.36 4.46 3.63
N PRO A 28 -7.42 3.69 3.04
CA PRO A 28 -7.14 3.73 1.59
C PRO A 28 -8.37 3.56 0.71
N SER A 29 -9.29 2.65 1.09
CA SER A 29 -10.51 2.42 0.31
C SER A 29 -11.49 3.59 0.35
N THR A 30 -11.56 4.32 1.48
CA THR A 30 -12.39 5.51 1.64
C THR A 30 -11.80 6.67 0.84
N LEU A 31 -10.49 6.89 0.97
CA LEU A 31 -9.79 7.95 0.22
C LEU A 31 -9.97 7.79 -1.29
N GLY A 32 -9.83 6.57 -1.83
CA GLY A 32 -10.06 6.31 -3.24
C GLY A 32 -11.49 6.61 -3.70
N LYS A 33 -12.50 6.31 -2.88
CA LYS A 33 -13.89 6.67 -3.17
C LYS A 33 -14.11 8.17 -3.13
N ARG A 34 -13.61 8.85 -2.11
CA ARG A 34 -13.75 10.30 -1.92
C ARG A 34 -13.02 11.09 -3.01
N LEU A 35 -11.84 10.61 -3.45
CA LEU A 35 -11.14 11.18 -4.60
C LEU A 35 -11.99 11.05 -5.88
N ALA A 36 -12.57 9.87 -6.13
CA ALA A 36 -13.43 9.63 -7.29
C ALA A 36 -14.70 10.50 -7.27
N ASN A 37 -15.26 10.76 -6.09
CA ASN A 37 -16.44 11.62 -5.91
C ASN A 37 -16.11 13.13 -5.99
N GLY A 38 -14.83 13.52 -6.13
CA GLY A 38 -14.44 14.93 -6.15
C GLY A 38 -14.43 15.62 -4.79
N GLU A 39 -14.40 14.86 -3.70
CA GLU A 39 -14.25 15.39 -2.35
C GLU A 39 -12.82 15.82 -2.03
N PHE A 40 -11.83 15.21 -2.70
CA PHE A 40 -10.43 15.60 -2.68
C PHE A 40 -9.98 16.07 -4.06
N ASP A 41 -9.06 16.99 -4.09
CA ASP A 41 -8.35 17.46 -5.28
C ASP A 41 -7.11 16.60 -5.54
N VAL A 42 -6.45 16.20 -4.45
CA VAL A 42 -5.25 15.36 -4.43
C VAL A 42 -5.36 14.35 -3.29
N ALA A 43 -4.96 13.11 -3.52
CA ALA A 43 -4.90 12.13 -2.44
C ALA A 43 -3.80 11.09 -2.63
N LEU A 44 -3.19 10.67 -1.51
CA LEU A 44 -2.31 9.51 -1.45
C LEU A 44 -3.18 8.27 -1.29
N VAL A 45 -3.31 7.53 -2.38
CA VAL A 45 -4.22 6.37 -2.46
C VAL A 45 -3.53 5.15 -3.02
N SER A 46 -4.17 4.03 -2.87
CA SER A 46 -3.78 2.73 -3.43
C SER A 46 -3.48 2.84 -4.93
N SER A 47 -2.35 2.32 -5.42
CA SER A 47 -1.97 2.33 -6.83
C SER A 47 -3.01 1.65 -7.73
N PHE A 48 -3.75 0.67 -7.23
CA PHE A 48 -4.84 0.03 -7.95
C PHE A 48 -5.99 1.00 -8.29
N GLU A 49 -6.14 2.11 -7.55
CA GLU A 49 -7.13 3.12 -7.88
C GLU A 49 -6.82 3.81 -9.22
N PHE A 50 -5.55 4.13 -9.47
CA PHE A 50 -5.10 4.62 -10.77
C PHE A 50 -5.27 3.56 -11.87
N LEU A 51 -4.87 2.32 -11.60
CA LEU A 51 -5.00 1.24 -12.59
C LEU A 51 -6.45 0.98 -12.97
N ARG A 52 -7.38 1.11 -12.04
CA ARG A 52 -8.81 0.96 -12.29
C ARG A 52 -9.40 2.13 -13.05
N ASN A 53 -8.96 3.34 -12.74
CA ASN A 53 -9.47 4.59 -13.29
C ASN A 53 -8.33 5.55 -13.65
N PRO A 54 -7.68 5.40 -14.82
CA PRO A 54 -6.47 6.12 -15.19
C PRO A 54 -6.75 7.54 -15.75
N ILE A 55 -7.69 8.25 -15.13
CA ILE A 55 -7.99 9.65 -15.47
C ILE A 55 -7.16 10.65 -14.66
N TYR A 56 -6.52 10.17 -13.59
CA TYR A 56 -5.75 11.00 -12.69
C TYR A 56 -4.36 11.27 -13.22
N ARG A 57 -3.81 12.45 -12.88
CA ARG A 57 -2.38 12.70 -12.99
C ARG A 57 -1.66 12.10 -11.80
N ILE A 58 -0.47 11.57 -12.03
CA ILE A 58 0.39 11.04 -10.97
C ILE A 58 1.45 12.08 -10.65
N VAL A 59 1.68 12.33 -9.36
CA VAL A 59 2.87 13.08 -8.93
C VAL A 59 4.09 12.24 -9.25
N ASP A 60 4.87 12.67 -10.24
CA ASP A 60 6.07 11.96 -10.68
C ASP A 60 7.13 11.92 -9.57
N ASP A 61 7.97 10.92 -9.61
CA ASP A 61 9.05 10.68 -8.64
C ASP A 61 8.60 10.48 -7.18
N VAL A 62 7.29 10.30 -6.90
CA VAL A 62 6.81 10.04 -5.52
C VAL A 62 5.88 8.84 -5.47
N SER A 63 6.22 7.87 -4.63
CA SER A 63 5.37 6.70 -4.38
C SER A 63 5.59 6.12 -2.98
N ILE A 64 4.80 5.13 -2.61
CA ILE A 64 5.16 4.14 -1.58
C ILE A 64 5.39 2.83 -2.30
N SER A 65 6.63 2.37 -2.31
CA SER A 65 7.06 1.14 -2.99
C SER A 65 8.02 0.31 -2.14
N SER A 66 8.33 -0.89 -2.60
CA SER A 66 9.40 -1.73 -2.03
C SER A 66 10.13 -2.52 -3.09
N VAL A 67 11.39 -2.86 -2.81
CA VAL A 67 12.17 -3.86 -3.55
C VAL A 67 12.36 -5.06 -2.65
N GLY A 68 11.51 -6.08 -2.81
CA GLY A 68 11.45 -7.22 -1.91
C GLY A 68 10.53 -6.97 -0.72
N SER A 69 10.89 -7.50 0.46
CA SER A 69 10.02 -7.48 1.64
C SER A 69 9.58 -6.08 2.06
N VAL A 70 8.27 -5.87 2.09
CA VAL A 70 7.64 -4.60 2.54
C VAL A 70 7.34 -4.59 4.03
N TYR A 71 7.36 -5.74 4.68
CA TYR A 71 7.05 -5.94 6.09
C TYR A 71 5.57 -5.73 6.48
N SER A 72 4.90 -4.76 5.87
CA SER A 72 3.55 -4.28 6.24
C SER A 72 2.44 -4.70 5.27
N VAL A 73 2.69 -5.62 4.33
CA VAL A 73 1.66 -6.22 3.47
C VAL A 73 1.93 -7.72 3.41
N VAL A 74 1.24 -8.48 4.24
CA VAL A 74 1.57 -9.87 4.51
C VAL A 74 0.33 -10.76 4.61
N VAL A 75 0.49 -12.03 4.28
CA VAL A 75 -0.44 -13.09 4.71
C VAL A 75 0.14 -13.71 5.98
N ALA A 76 -0.57 -13.53 7.10
CA ALA A 76 -0.24 -14.17 8.38
C ALA A 76 -0.88 -15.55 8.42
N HIS A 77 -0.08 -16.59 8.66
CA HIS A 77 -0.53 -17.99 8.68
C HIS A 77 0.19 -18.79 9.76
N ARG A 78 -0.28 -19.99 10.04
CA ARG A 78 0.40 -20.97 10.88
C ARG A 78 0.80 -22.17 10.03
N GLY A 79 1.94 -22.78 10.36
CA GLY A 79 2.42 -23.98 9.70
C GLY A 79 2.71 -23.81 8.21
N ASP A 80 2.54 -24.86 7.44
CA ASP A 80 2.92 -24.91 6.03
C ASP A 80 1.97 -24.07 5.16
N ILE A 81 2.51 -23.06 4.47
CA ILE A 81 1.77 -22.17 3.56
C ILE A 81 1.02 -22.93 2.46
N SER A 82 1.52 -24.09 2.03
CA SER A 82 0.88 -24.91 0.99
C SER A 82 -0.43 -25.57 1.45
N LYS A 83 -0.69 -25.61 2.76
CA LYS A 83 -1.90 -26.18 3.37
C LYS A 83 -2.98 -25.13 3.62
N ILE A 84 -2.74 -23.89 3.31
CA ILE A 84 -3.74 -22.85 3.46
C ILE A 84 -4.87 -23.07 2.45
N GLU A 85 -6.09 -23.07 2.94
CA GLU A 85 -7.31 -23.22 2.13
C GLU A 85 -8.09 -21.93 2.00
N GLU A 86 -7.98 -21.08 3.04
CA GLU A 86 -8.80 -19.88 3.16
C GLU A 86 -8.00 -18.68 3.67
N ILE A 87 -8.16 -17.54 2.98
CA ILE A 87 -7.59 -16.26 3.44
C ILE A 87 -8.71 -15.25 3.67
N GLU A 88 -8.75 -14.70 4.87
CA GLU A 88 -9.57 -13.55 5.18
C GLU A 88 -8.88 -12.27 4.70
N LEU A 89 -9.58 -11.49 3.87
CA LEU A 89 -9.05 -10.30 3.23
C LEU A 89 -9.32 -9.06 4.08
N ASP A 90 -8.32 -8.19 4.21
CA ASP A 90 -8.54 -6.81 4.65
C ASP A 90 -9.22 -6.01 3.53
N PRO A 91 -10.47 -5.56 3.71
CA PRO A 91 -11.21 -4.83 2.69
C PRO A 91 -10.69 -3.40 2.46
N ALA A 92 -9.77 -2.92 3.32
CA ALA A 92 -9.24 -1.56 3.23
C ALA A 92 -8.26 -1.36 2.06
N SER A 93 -7.59 -2.41 1.58
CA SER A 93 -6.60 -2.27 0.51
C SER A 93 -6.95 -3.02 -0.77
N LYS A 94 -7.35 -2.29 -1.79
CA LYS A 94 -7.55 -2.85 -3.12
C LYS A 94 -6.24 -3.34 -3.76
N THR A 95 -5.14 -2.61 -3.57
CA THR A 95 -3.83 -3.01 -4.13
C THR A 95 -3.37 -4.33 -3.54
N ALA A 96 -3.36 -4.48 -2.20
CA ALA A 96 -2.89 -5.71 -1.56
C ALA A 96 -3.75 -6.93 -1.93
N VAL A 97 -5.08 -6.76 -1.98
CA VAL A 97 -6.00 -7.83 -2.39
C VAL A 97 -5.75 -8.27 -3.84
N ASN A 98 -5.56 -7.33 -4.77
CA ASN A 98 -5.33 -7.68 -6.16
C ASN A 98 -3.89 -8.18 -6.42
N LEU A 99 -2.90 -7.69 -5.67
CA LEU A 99 -1.56 -8.27 -5.66
C LEU A 99 -1.61 -9.73 -5.20
N LEU A 100 -2.29 -10.02 -4.08
CA LEU A 100 -2.47 -11.38 -3.60
C LEU A 100 -3.12 -12.27 -4.67
N ARG A 101 -4.20 -11.81 -5.32
CA ARG A 101 -4.86 -12.57 -6.39
C ARG A 101 -3.93 -12.87 -7.57
N CYS A 102 -3.13 -11.90 -8.01
CA CYS A 102 -2.14 -12.12 -9.06
C CYS A 102 -1.08 -13.15 -8.63
N LEU A 103 -0.53 -13.00 -7.42
CA LEU A 103 0.47 -13.94 -6.90
C LEU A 103 -0.08 -15.37 -6.79
N LEU A 104 -1.30 -15.54 -6.25
CA LEU A 104 -1.92 -16.86 -6.15
C LEU A 104 -2.11 -17.50 -7.53
N ALA A 105 -2.59 -16.73 -8.50
CA ALA A 105 -2.82 -17.23 -9.86
C ALA A 105 -1.50 -17.61 -10.58
N GLU A 106 -0.46 -16.79 -10.45
CA GLU A 106 0.84 -17.05 -11.07
C GLU A 106 1.60 -18.22 -10.39
N LEU A 107 1.42 -18.39 -9.08
CA LEU A 107 2.08 -19.45 -8.30
C LEU A 107 1.25 -20.75 -8.24
N GLY A 108 0.03 -20.76 -8.80
CA GLY A 108 -0.83 -21.93 -8.85
C GLY A 108 -1.49 -22.29 -7.52
N PHE A 109 -1.61 -21.34 -6.58
CA PHE A 109 -2.36 -21.55 -5.34
C PHE A 109 -3.86 -21.37 -5.55
N ASN A 110 -4.66 -22.28 -5.01
CA ASN A 110 -6.12 -22.24 -5.11
C ASN A 110 -6.78 -21.95 -3.75
N TRP A 111 -6.40 -20.88 -3.12
CA TRP A 111 -6.95 -20.47 -1.81
C TRP A 111 -8.28 -19.74 -1.97
N ARG A 112 -9.22 -20.04 -1.08
CA ARG A 112 -10.50 -19.34 -1.03
C ARG A 112 -10.34 -17.98 -0.34
N LEU A 113 -10.62 -16.91 -1.06
CA LEU A 113 -10.56 -15.55 -0.54
C LEU A 113 -11.92 -15.16 0.04
N ILE A 114 -11.99 -14.94 1.33
CA ILE A 114 -13.19 -14.49 2.02
C ILE A 114 -13.06 -13.03 2.44
N ARG A 115 -14.16 -12.30 2.35
CA ARG A 115 -14.19 -10.91 2.78
C ARG A 115 -14.24 -10.87 4.29
N GLY A 116 -13.24 -10.27 4.93
CA GLY A 116 -13.24 -10.01 6.35
C GLY A 116 -14.42 -9.14 6.76
N VAL A 117 -14.99 -9.43 7.91
CA VAL A 117 -15.99 -8.54 8.53
C VAL A 117 -15.23 -7.31 9.00
N LEU A 118 -15.59 -6.14 8.48
CA LEU A 118 -15.12 -4.86 9.01
C LEU A 118 -15.51 -4.78 10.49
N GLY A 119 -14.56 -5.09 11.37
CA GLY A 119 -14.64 -4.61 12.74
C GLY A 119 -14.64 -3.08 12.67
N SER A 120 -15.73 -2.47 13.05
CA SER A 120 -15.87 -1.03 13.22
C SER A 120 -14.82 -0.56 14.23
N THR A 121 -13.78 0.10 13.82
CA THR A 121 -12.69 0.65 14.64
C THR A 121 -11.37 -0.14 14.61
N GLY A 122 -10.67 -0.19 13.49
CA GLY A 122 -9.22 -0.51 13.49
C GLY A 122 -8.80 -1.79 14.23
N CYS A 123 -9.71 -2.71 14.45
CA CYS A 123 -9.49 -3.89 15.24
C CYS A 123 -8.69 -4.91 14.44
N GLN A 124 -7.61 -5.35 15.08
CA GLN A 124 -6.90 -6.58 14.72
C GLN A 124 -7.91 -7.73 14.55
N PRO A 125 -7.63 -8.71 13.67
CA PRO A 125 -8.40 -9.94 13.65
C PRO A 125 -8.53 -10.43 15.09
N VAL A 126 -9.74 -10.70 15.53
CA VAL A 126 -9.94 -11.31 16.86
C VAL A 126 -9.41 -12.73 16.72
N VAL A 127 -8.19 -12.95 17.21
CA VAL A 127 -7.65 -14.28 17.39
C VAL A 127 -8.38 -14.90 18.57
N SER A 128 -9.60 -15.34 18.37
CA SER A 128 -10.32 -16.12 19.33
C SER A 128 -9.92 -17.58 19.16
N GLY A 129 -9.22 -18.14 20.16
CA GLY A 129 -8.98 -19.57 20.29
C GLY A 129 -8.38 -20.26 19.05
N SER A 130 -7.99 -21.46 19.11
CA SER A 130 -7.33 -22.22 18.03
C SER A 130 -7.90 -21.97 16.62
N LEU A 131 -7.26 -21.08 15.82
CA LEU A 131 -7.49 -21.02 14.41
C LEU A 131 -7.01 -22.32 13.76
N PRO A 132 -7.79 -22.92 12.87
CA PRO A 132 -7.31 -24.04 12.08
C PRO A 132 -6.05 -23.59 11.28
N ASP A 133 -5.05 -24.45 11.20
CA ASP A 133 -3.81 -24.18 10.43
C ASP A 133 -4.06 -24.02 8.92
N THR A 134 -5.30 -24.18 8.47
CA THR A 134 -5.75 -23.98 7.08
C THR A 134 -6.25 -22.57 6.79
N LYS A 135 -6.29 -21.69 7.80
CA LYS A 135 -6.76 -20.29 7.65
C LYS A 135 -5.62 -19.28 7.83
N ALA A 136 -5.70 -18.20 7.05
CA ALA A 136 -4.75 -17.11 7.07
C ALA A 136 -5.45 -15.75 6.97
N TRP A 137 -4.71 -14.66 7.22
CA TRP A 137 -5.18 -13.29 7.11
C TRP A 137 -4.28 -12.45 6.23
N LEU A 138 -4.87 -11.71 5.28
CA LEU A 138 -4.19 -10.62 4.63
C LEU A 138 -4.22 -9.39 5.54
N LEU A 139 -3.06 -8.94 5.98
CA LEU A 139 -2.86 -7.77 6.85
C LEU A 139 -2.10 -6.68 6.12
N ILE A 140 -2.45 -5.41 6.39
CA ILE A 140 -1.80 -4.25 5.77
C ILE A 140 -1.45 -3.14 6.76
N GLY A 141 -0.46 -2.31 6.38
CA GLY A 141 -0.07 -1.09 7.08
C GLY A 141 0.29 -1.34 8.55
N ASP A 142 -0.06 -0.38 9.41
CA ASP A 142 0.27 -0.44 10.85
C ASP A 142 -0.39 -1.63 11.56
N GLN A 143 -1.49 -2.15 11.03
CA GLN A 143 -2.12 -3.34 11.55
C GLN A 143 -1.23 -4.57 11.37
N ALA A 144 -0.62 -4.74 10.18
CA ALA A 144 0.33 -5.82 9.92
C ALA A 144 1.56 -5.71 10.83
N ILE A 145 2.07 -4.49 11.02
CA ILE A 145 3.23 -4.24 11.89
C ILE A 145 2.91 -4.66 13.32
N ARG A 146 1.83 -4.12 13.91
CA ARG A 146 1.41 -4.45 15.29
C ARG A 146 1.09 -5.92 15.48
N PHE A 147 0.49 -6.56 14.46
CA PHE A 147 0.18 -7.99 14.54
C PHE A 147 1.46 -8.83 14.57
N ARG A 148 2.46 -8.50 13.73
CA ARG A 148 3.75 -9.20 13.72
C ARG A 148 4.50 -9.06 15.04
N GLU A 149 4.50 -7.88 15.64
CA GLU A 149 5.14 -7.62 16.92
C GLU A 149 4.46 -8.39 18.05
N LYS A 150 3.12 -8.36 18.08
CA LYS A 150 2.33 -9.00 19.15
C LYS A 150 2.39 -10.52 19.10
N HIS A 151 2.49 -11.10 17.90
CA HIS A 151 2.41 -12.54 17.66
C HIS A 151 3.74 -13.12 17.11
N ALA A 152 4.86 -12.52 17.49
CA ALA A 152 6.17 -13.00 17.12
C ALA A 152 6.39 -14.45 17.60
N GLY A 153 6.73 -15.35 16.67
CA GLY A 153 6.91 -16.78 16.94
C GLY A 153 5.65 -17.63 16.98
N GLU A 154 4.45 -17.02 16.90
CA GLU A 154 3.18 -17.76 16.80
C GLU A 154 2.70 -17.93 15.35
N PHE A 155 3.08 -17.01 14.47
CA PHE A 155 2.70 -16.97 13.07
C PHE A 155 3.92 -16.82 12.16
N ASP A 156 3.80 -17.41 10.98
CA ASP A 156 4.63 -17.13 9.83
C ASP A 156 4.01 -16.03 8.98
N PHE A 157 4.85 -15.31 8.23
CA PHE A 157 4.41 -14.14 7.44
C PHE A 157 4.88 -14.24 6.00
N TRP A 158 3.95 -14.53 5.10
CA TRP A 158 4.20 -14.52 3.67
C TRP A 158 4.13 -13.10 3.14
N ASP A 159 5.28 -12.48 2.95
CA ASP A 159 5.40 -11.06 2.56
C ASP A 159 5.13 -10.89 1.05
N LEU A 160 4.11 -10.11 0.70
CA LEU A 160 3.69 -9.99 -0.70
C LEU A 160 4.71 -9.21 -1.55
N GLY A 161 5.46 -8.27 -0.98
CA GLY A 161 6.53 -7.57 -1.69
C GLY A 161 7.69 -8.50 -2.03
N GLU A 162 8.06 -9.39 -1.11
CA GLU A 162 9.07 -10.41 -1.35
C GLU A 162 8.63 -11.39 -2.44
N GLN A 163 7.38 -11.85 -2.41
CA GLN A 163 6.85 -12.76 -3.43
C GLN A 163 6.77 -12.09 -4.80
N TRP A 164 6.36 -10.83 -4.85
CA TRP A 164 6.39 -10.05 -6.08
C TRP A 164 7.81 -9.97 -6.66
N ARG A 165 8.80 -9.65 -5.82
CA ARG A 165 10.20 -9.59 -6.25
C ARG A 165 10.70 -10.93 -6.79
N LYS A 166 10.34 -12.04 -6.15
CA LYS A 166 10.69 -13.39 -6.63
C LYS A 166 10.03 -13.73 -7.98
N LEU A 167 8.81 -13.24 -8.20
CA LEU A 167 8.04 -13.54 -9.41
C LEU A 167 8.50 -12.73 -10.63
N VAL A 168 8.74 -11.42 -10.47
CA VAL A 168 8.95 -10.51 -11.62
C VAL A 168 10.24 -9.70 -11.57
N ASP A 169 10.99 -9.75 -10.49
CA ASP A 169 12.27 -9.04 -10.26
C ASP A 169 12.19 -7.51 -10.39
N LEU A 170 11.04 -6.92 -10.08
CA LEU A 170 10.77 -5.48 -10.14
C LEU A 170 10.30 -4.96 -8.77
N PRO A 171 10.42 -3.63 -8.50
CA PRO A 171 9.77 -3.00 -7.37
C PRO A 171 8.24 -3.15 -7.45
N PHE A 172 7.57 -3.15 -6.28
CA PHE A 172 6.11 -3.07 -6.22
C PHE A 172 5.66 -1.71 -5.68
N VAL A 173 4.73 -1.07 -6.38
CA VAL A 173 4.17 0.24 -6.01
C VAL A 173 2.83 0.05 -5.30
N TYR A 174 2.76 0.41 -4.02
CA TYR A 174 1.57 0.25 -3.17
C TYR A 174 0.63 1.45 -3.24
N ALA A 175 1.19 2.67 -3.24
CA ALA A 175 0.42 3.90 -3.23
C ALA A 175 1.07 4.99 -4.07
N LEU A 176 0.21 5.88 -4.59
CA LEU A 176 0.57 7.02 -5.43
C LEU A 176 -0.16 8.26 -4.95
N TRP A 177 0.46 9.43 -5.07
CA TRP A 177 -0.24 10.69 -5.06
C TRP A 177 -0.97 10.87 -6.40
N LEU A 178 -2.29 10.89 -6.34
CA LEU A 178 -3.14 11.12 -7.51
C LEU A 178 -3.77 12.51 -7.44
N VAL A 179 -3.65 13.24 -8.53
CA VAL A 179 -4.21 14.59 -8.73
C VAL A 179 -5.36 14.49 -9.71
N ARG A 180 -6.51 15.07 -9.35
CA ARG A 180 -7.67 15.10 -10.24
C ARG A 180 -7.40 15.95 -11.49
N PRO A 181 -8.00 15.57 -12.65
CA PRO A 181 -7.78 16.31 -13.90
C PRO A 181 -8.27 17.76 -13.86
N GLU A 182 -9.23 18.09 -12.97
CA GLU A 182 -9.79 19.44 -12.84
C GLU A 182 -8.90 20.41 -12.05
N VAL A 183 -7.83 19.91 -11.42
CA VAL A 183 -6.89 20.75 -10.66
C VAL A 183 -6.11 21.65 -11.62
N ILE A 184 -6.20 22.96 -11.39
CA ILE A 184 -5.70 24.00 -12.31
C ILE A 184 -4.17 24.05 -12.32
N ASP A 185 -3.51 23.91 -11.18
CA ASP A 185 -2.03 23.98 -11.08
C ASP A 185 -1.44 22.73 -10.43
N PRO A 186 -1.49 21.57 -11.13
CA PRO A 186 -1.01 20.32 -10.60
C PRO A 186 0.51 20.28 -10.41
N LYS A 187 1.28 21.02 -11.22
CA LYS A 187 2.75 21.01 -11.15
C LYS A 187 3.27 21.65 -9.87
N GLN A 188 2.67 22.76 -9.44
CA GLN A 188 3.06 23.42 -8.19
C GLN A 188 2.81 22.52 -6.97
N ILE A 189 1.67 21.81 -6.98
CA ILE A 189 1.32 20.85 -5.92
C ILE A 189 2.30 19.68 -5.92
N ALA A 190 2.58 19.12 -7.08
CA ALA A 190 3.50 18.01 -7.25
C ALA A 190 4.92 18.38 -6.77
N GLU A 191 5.41 19.55 -7.16
CA GLU A 191 6.71 20.05 -6.72
C GLU A 191 6.77 20.18 -5.19
N ARG A 192 5.75 20.74 -4.58
CA ARG A 192 5.70 20.86 -3.12
C ARG A 192 5.69 19.50 -2.42
N LEU A 193 5.01 18.47 -2.98
CA LEU A 193 5.01 17.12 -2.44
C LEU A 193 6.38 16.44 -2.59
N ARG A 194 7.09 16.68 -3.70
CA ARG A 194 8.48 16.20 -3.89
C ARG A 194 9.43 16.82 -2.88
N VAL A 195 9.41 18.14 -2.76
CA VAL A 195 10.24 18.87 -1.77
C VAL A 195 9.98 18.37 -0.36
N LEU A 196 8.72 18.22 0.01
CA LEU A 196 8.33 17.71 1.33
C LEU A 196 8.85 16.31 1.61
N ARG A 197 8.74 15.39 0.63
CA ARG A 197 9.32 14.04 0.70
C ARG A 197 10.83 14.12 0.93
N ASP A 198 11.55 14.94 0.15
CA ASP A 198 13.00 15.05 0.20
C ASP A 198 13.50 15.64 1.53
N GLU A 199 12.81 16.66 2.03
CA GLU A 199 13.08 17.24 3.34
C GLU A 199 12.89 16.22 4.46
N ASN A 200 11.77 15.46 4.44
CA ASN A 200 11.48 14.45 5.43
C ASN A 200 12.44 13.25 5.36
N LEU A 201 12.90 12.86 4.18
CA LEU A 201 13.88 11.78 4.02
C LEU A 201 15.29 12.24 4.43
N THR A 202 15.64 13.49 4.17
CA THR A 202 16.91 14.09 4.64
C THR A 202 16.93 14.14 6.17
N ASN A 203 15.81 14.54 6.79
CA ASN A 203 15.66 14.66 8.24
C ASN A 203 14.92 13.46 8.86
N LEU A 204 15.17 12.26 8.33
CA LEU A 204 14.41 11.06 8.70
C LEU A 204 14.56 10.70 10.19
N ASP A 205 15.70 10.96 10.80
CA ASP A 205 15.91 10.70 12.23
C ASP A 205 15.04 11.60 13.12
N GLU A 206 14.80 12.87 12.71
CA GLU A 206 13.86 13.75 13.40
C GLU A 206 12.41 13.29 13.24
N LEU A 207 12.07 12.78 12.04
CA LEU A 207 10.76 12.19 11.80
C LEU A 207 10.55 10.98 12.68
N ILE A 208 11.54 10.09 12.80
CA ILE A 208 11.49 8.90 13.64
C ILE A 208 11.40 9.29 15.12
N ALA A 209 12.20 10.24 15.59
CA ALA A 209 12.19 10.70 16.97
C ALA A 209 10.84 11.28 17.42
N ALA A 210 10.06 11.80 16.48
CA ALA A 210 8.71 12.31 16.75
C ALA A 210 7.61 11.23 16.78
N GLU A 211 7.93 9.97 16.43
CA GLU A 211 6.98 8.87 16.51
C GLU A 211 6.71 8.49 17.96
N LYS A 212 5.42 8.36 18.30
CA LYS A 212 4.98 8.04 19.68
C LYS A 212 4.37 6.64 19.81
N GLU A 213 3.92 6.08 18.69
CA GLU A 213 3.16 4.83 18.69
C GLU A 213 3.97 3.61 18.24
N SER A 214 5.19 3.83 17.75
CA SER A 214 6.04 2.79 17.19
C SER A 214 7.46 2.88 17.73
N ASP A 215 8.10 1.75 17.88
CA ASP A 215 9.51 1.67 18.30
C ASP A 215 10.42 2.37 17.26
N HIS A 216 11.32 3.25 17.72
CA HIS A 216 12.18 4.04 16.87
C HIS A 216 13.19 3.19 16.09
N GLN A 217 13.68 2.10 16.66
CA GLN A 217 14.60 1.19 15.98
C GLN A 217 13.88 0.46 14.86
N PHE A 218 12.64 0.03 15.11
CA PHE A 218 11.77 -0.52 14.09
C PHE A 218 11.50 0.52 12.97
N CYS A 219 11.09 1.74 13.31
CA CYS A 219 10.82 2.81 12.33
C CYS A 219 12.04 3.06 11.43
N SER A 220 13.24 3.14 12.01
CA SER A 220 14.47 3.33 11.24
C SER A 220 14.71 2.20 10.24
N ARG A 221 14.55 0.96 10.67
CA ARG A 221 14.68 -0.22 9.79
C ARG A 221 13.59 -0.22 8.70
N TYR A 222 12.35 0.07 9.07
CA TYR A 222 11.19 0.07 8.18
C TYR A 222 11.34 1.07 7.05
N TYR A 223 11.62 2.34 7.38
CA TYR A 223 11.80 3.38 6.38
C TYR A 223 13.03 3.18 5.49
N ARG A 224 14.17 2.69 6.05
CA ARG A 224 15.43 2.62 5.32
C ARG A 224 15.63 1.33 4.54
N LYS A 225 14.99 0.21 4.96
CA LYS A 225 15.21 -1.11 4.36
C LYS A 225 14.01 -1.70 3.65
N HIS A 226 12.80 -1.36 4.08
CA HIS A 226 11.58 -1.97 3.55
C HIS A 226 10.81 -1.07 2.60
N LEU A 227 11.01 0.25 2.67
CA LEU A 227 10.28 1.20 1.86
C LEU A 227 11.19 1.98 0.91
N GLN A 228 10.59 2.37 -0.21
CA GLN A 228 11.12 3.37 -1.13
C GLN A 228 10.03 4.40 -1.40
N PHE A 229 10.46 5.65 -1.62
CA PHE A 229 9.56 6.79 -1.76
C PHE A 229 9.69 7.48 -3.12
N SER A 230 10.43 6.90 -4.05
CA SER A 230 10.55 7.34 -5.44
C SER A 230 9.59 6.61 -6.37
N LEU A 231 9.36 7.17 -7.55
CA LEU A 231 8.65 6.55 -8.67
C LEU A 231 9.53 6.65 -9.92
N GLY A 232 10.63 5.91 -9.94
CA GLY A 232 11.53 5.83 -11.07
C GLY A 232 11.05 4.87 -12.16
N GLU A 233 11.87 4.65 -13.17
CA GLU A 233 11.49 3.81 -14.32
C GLU A 233 11.21 2.34 -13.93
N LYS A 234 11.95 1.80 -12.94
CA LYS A 234 11.71 0.43 -12.45
C LYS A 234 10.38 0.31 -11.72
N GLU A 235 10.02 1.30 -10.90
CA GLU A 235 8.72 1.37 -10.22
C GLU A 235 7.58 1.49 -11.25
N LYS A 236 7.76 2.32 -12.27
CA LYS A 236 6.80 2.46 -13.39
C LYS A 236 6.65 1.16 -14.17
N GLU A 237 7.76 0.44 -14.42
CA GLU A 237 7.74 -0.89 -15.05
C GLU A 237 7.03 -1.92 -14.17
N GLY A 238 7.31 -1.94 -12.86
CA GLY A 238 6.59 -2.77 -11.88
C GLY A 238 5.09 -2.50 -11.90
N LEU A 239 4.68 -1.22 -11.96
CA LEU A 239 3.28 -0.83 -12.02
C LEU A 239 2.61 -1.28 -13.35
N ARG A 240 3.30 -1.18 -14.50
CA ARG A 240 2.82 -1.71 -15.79
C ARG A 240 2.68 -3.23 -15.74
N THR A 241 3.66 -3.92 -15.16
CA THR A 241 3.62 -5.37 -14.99
C THR A 241 2.46 -5.81 -14.09
N PHE A 242 2.21 -5.08 -13.01
CA PHE A 242 1.05 -5.35 -12.15
C PHE A 242 -0.27 -5.13 -12.90
N ALA A 243 -0.39 -4.06 -13.68
CA ALA A 243 -1.57 -3.81 -14.53
C ALA A 243 -1.78 -4.93 -15.56
N TYR A 244 -0.70 -5.38 -16.20
CA TYR A 244 -0.73 -6.52 -17.13
C TYR A 244 -1.23 -7.81 -16.45
N LEU A 245 -0.69 -8.18 -15.28
CA LEU A 245 -1.12 -9.35 -14.54
C LEU A 245 -2.57 -9.23 -14.07
N CYS A 246 -2.99 -8.05 -13.61
CA CYS A 246 -4.39 -7.81 -13.27
C CYS A 246 -5.31 -8.02 -14.48
N ALA A 247 -4.92 -7.57 -15.66
CA ALA A 247 -5.70 -7.80 -16.89
C ALA A 247 -5.69 -9.26 -17.33
N LYS A 248 -4.52 -9.93 -17.24
CA LYS A 248 -4.37 -11.37 -17.53
C LYS A 248 -5.32 -12.22 -16.71
N HIS A 249 -5.52 -11.86 -15.43
CA HIS A 249 -6.40 -12.58 -14.50
C HIS A 249 -7.81 -12.00 -14.37
N GLY A 250 -8.24 -11.13 -15.30
CA GLY A 250 -9.60 -10.60 -15.33
C GLY A 250 -9.96 -9.64 -14.19
N LEU A 251 -8.96 -9.07 -13.49
CA LEU A 251 -9.15 -8.10 -12.42
C LEU A 251 -9.30 -6.67 -12.93
N LEU A 252 -8.81 -6.41 -14.13
CA LEU A 252 -8.90 -5.14 -14.87
C LEU A 252 -9.16 -5.41 -16.35
N PRO A 253 -9.78 -4.48 -17.09
CA PRO A 253 -9.82 -4.56 -18.54
C PRO A 253 -8.40 -4.41 -19.11
N LYS A 254 -8.12 -5.13 -20.19
CA LYS A 254 -6.85 -4.96 -20.93
C LYS A 254 -6.81 -3.58 -21.57
N ARG A 255 -5.75 -2.81 -21.29
CA ARG A 255 -5.51 -1.49 -21.88
C ARG A 255 -4.03 -1.16 -21.85
N ASP A 256 -3.60 -0.25 -22.73
CA ASP A 256 -2.28 0.36 -22.64
C ASP A 256 -2.28 1.38 -21.49
N LEU A 257 -1.33 1.25 -20.60
CA LEU A 257 -1.22 2.12 -19.42
C LEU A 257 -0.27 3.28 -19.73
N ALA A 258 -0.86 4.43 -20.02
CA ALA A 258 -0.14 5.70 -20.09
C ALA A 258 -0.14 6.38 -18.71
N PHE A 259 0.98 7.00 -18.36
CA PHE A 259 1.10 7.81 -17.15
C PHE A 259 1.03 9.29 -17.54
N ASP A 260 0.01 9.98 -17.03
CA ASP A 260 -0.04 11.45 -17.06
C ASP A 260 0.68 11.94 -15.81
N LEU A 261 1.93 12.40 -15.99
CA LEU A 261 2.86 12.75 -14.91
C LEU A 261 2.90 14.27 -14.71
N VAL A 262 2.95 14.69 -13.46
CA VAL A 262 3.08 16.10 -13.04
C VAL A 262 4.18 16.30 -12.00
#